data_82121cbb415501e9ac793bce73e59d73
#
_entry.id   82121cbb415501e9ac793bce73e59d73
#
_cell.length_a   1.000
_cell.length_b   1.000
_cell.length_c   1.000
_cell.angle_alpha   90.00
_cell.angle_beta   90.00
_cell.angle_gamma   90.00
#
_symmetry.space_group_name_H-M   'P 1'
#
loop_
_entity.id
_entity.type
_entity.pdbx_description
1 polymer ?
#
loop_
_entity_poly.entity_id
_entity_poly.type
_entity_poly.pdbx_seq_one_letter_code
_entity_poly.pdbx_strand_id
1 'polypeptide(L)'
;MAESPVTKRAAPGHTPERVVFFTDAVFAIAMTLLVIEIPRPEASDFDPGDGVSKTEAVSRLWHFIAHQGSSFFAYVLAFYILWIVWREHHRLFDQVSEMSRAMIGLHFPLLLLAAFLPYPTTVIGHYASNPVAAFGFTLAVGGLLLCRTLIHMRALRDGVLLPDVDRQKFQAEVTVSFIVTAYWLATLVLAWWAPWVLIAWTLTSLVAEIARRAVVRRAEAHKQQA
;
A
#
# COMPACT_ATOMS: atom_id res chain seq x y z
N MET A 1 40.64 34.44 -22.64
CA MET A 1 39.17 34.47 -22.52
C MET A 1 38.72 33.00 -22.34
N ALA A 2 38.40 32.61 -21.14
CA ALA A 2 37.94 31.29 -20.82
C ALA A 2 36.40 31.30 -20.91
N GLU A 3 35.83 30.49 -21.80
CA GLU A 3 34.39 30.27 -21.90
C GLU A 3 33.89 29.55 -20.64
N SER A 4 32.98 30.20 -19.94
CA SER A 4 32.26 29.60 -18.82
C SER A 4 31.38 28.46 -19.33
N PRO A 5 31.34 27.29 -18.67
CA PRO A 5 30.45 26.19 -19.08
C PRO A 5 28.98 26.63 -18.90
N VAL A 6 28.25 26.65 -20.02
CA VAL A 6 26.82 26.86 -20.09
C VAL A 6 26.15 25.73 -19.28
N THR A 7 25.75 26.01 -18.07
CA THR A 7 24.88 25.14 -17.29
C THR A 7 23.57 24.95 -18.05
N LYS A 8 23.39 23.76 -18.62
CA LYS A 8 22.13 23.32 -19.24
C LYS A 8 21.03 23.48 -18.20
N ARG A 9 20.26 24.56 -18.30
CA ARG A 9 19.01 24.72 -17.53
C ARG A 9 18.14 23.50 -17.85
N ALA A 10 17.92 22.64 -16.85
CA ALA A 10 16.92 21.57 -16.94
C ALA A 10 15.60 22.22 -17.35
N ALA A 11 14.96 21.67 -18.38
CA ALA A 11 13.61 22.10 -18.79
C ALA A 11 12.68 22.07 -17.57
N PRO A 12 11.66 22.97 -17.48
CA PRO A 12 10.68 22.94 -16.40
C PRO A 12 9.79 21.70 -16.54
N GLY A 13 10.33 20.56 -16.17
CA GLY A 13 9.67 19.27 -16.08
C GLY A 13 9.65 18.87 -14.61
N HIS A 14 8.62 18.16 -14.20
CA HIS A 14 8.43 17.68 -12.85
C HIS A 14 9.70 17.00 -12.32
N THR A 15 10.47 17.70 -11.49
CA THR A 15 11.63 17.11 -10.83
C THR A 15 11.15 15.94 -9.97
N PRO A 16 11.86 14.81 -9.88
CA PRO A 16 11.52 13.69 -9.03
C PRO A 16 11.12 14.12 -7.62
N GLU A 17 11.83 15.09 -7.05
CA GLU A 17 11.59 15.66 -5.72
C GLU A 17 10.17 16.20 -5.53
N ARG A 18 9.61 16.92 -6.51
CA ARG A 18 8.24 17.46 -6.39
C ARG A 18 7.19 16.36 -6.41
N VAL A 19 7.40 15.30 -7.18
CA VAL A 19 6.51 14.13 -7.20
C VAL A 19 6.60 13.38 -5.88
N VAL A 20 7.81 13.22 -5.32
CA VAL A 20 8.04 12.61 -4.00
C VAL A 20 7.26 13.36 -2.93
N PHE A 21 7.47 14.68 -2.78
CA PHE A 21 6.79 15.47 -1.75
C PHE A 21 5.26 15.40 -1.85
N PHE A 22 4.73 15.45 -3.07
CA PHE A 22 3.29 15.33 -3.27
C PHE A 22 2.79 13.93 -2.89
N THR A 23 3.51 12.90 -3.28
CA THR A 23 3.20 11.50 -2.94
C THR A 23 3.22 11.28 -1.43
N ASP A 24 4.27 11.75 -0.75
CA ASP A 24 4.41 11.64 0.71
C ASP A 24 3.23 12.30 1.43
N ALA A 25 2.82 13.50 0.98
CA ALA A 25 1.67 14.19 1.55
C ALA A 25 0.37 13.39 1.38
N VAL A 26 0.11 12.82 0.20
CA VAL A 26 -1.10 12.02 -0.05
C VAL A 26 -1.11 10.75 0.80
N PHE A 27 0.01 10.02 0.90
CA PHE A 27 0.10 8.83 1.74
C PHE A 27 -0.06 9.16 3.23
N ALA A 28 0.57 10.24 3.71
CA ALA A 28 0.42 10.66 5.10
C ALA A 28 -1.04 11.00 5.45
N ILE A 29 -1.74 11.73 4.59
CA ILE A 29 -3.16 12.06 4.76
C ILE A 29 -3.99 10.77 4.72
N ALA A 30 -3.79 9.90 3.73
CA ALA A 30 -4.52 8.65 3.61
C ALA A 30 -4.38 7.78 4.86
N MET A 31 -3.16 7.62 5.39
CA MET A 31 -2.91 6.85 6.62
C MET A 31 -3.58 7.47 7.84
N THR A 32 -3.60 8.79 7.96
CA THR A 32 -4.26 9.47 9.09
C THR A 32 -5.78 9.43 9.01
N LEU A 33 -6.34 9.42 7.80
CA LEU A 33 -7.79 9.30 7.63
C LEU A 33 -8.33 7.93 8.01
N LEU A 34 -7.53 6.86 7.94
CA LEU A 34 -7.95 5.52 8.30
C LEU A 34 -8.49 5.41 9.74
N VAL A 35 -7.94 6.15 10.69
CA VAL A 35 -8.40 6.10 12.09
C VAL A 35 -9.76 6.75 12.28
N ILE A 36 -10.11 7.73 11.44
CA ILE A 36 -11.39 8.45 11.53
C ILE A 36 -12.56 7.52 11.18
N GLU A 37 -12.27 6.50 10.39
CA GLU A 37 -13.25 5.52 9.91
C GLU A 37 -13.64 4.46 10.97
N ILE A 38 -12.91 4.38 12.10
CA ILE A 38 -13.30 3.51 13.22
C ILE A 38 -14.52 4.14 13.92
N PRO A 39 -15.62 3.37 14.11
CA PRO A 39 -16.83 3.88 14.75
C PRO A 39 -16.54 4.47 16.12
N ARG A 40 -17.14 5.63 16.40
CA ARG A 40 -17.03 6.30 17.70
C ARG A 40 -18.27 6.08 18.51
N PRO A 41 -18.15 5.92 19.86
CA PRO A 41 -19.30 5.90 20.72
C PRO A 41 -19.97 7.28 20.73
N GLU A 42 -21.31 7.33 20.77
CA GLU A 42 -22.05 8.56 21.04
C GLU A 42 -22.05 8.80 22.55
N ALA A 43 -21.74 10.03 23.00
CA ALA A 43 -21.56 10.32 24.42
C ALA A 43 -22.81 10.01 25.24
N SER A 44 -24.01 10.22 24.68
CA SER A 44 -25.31 9.93 25.33
C SER A 44 -25.49 8.47 25.75
N ASP A 45 -24.79 7.52 25.10
CA ASP A 45 -25.00 6.09 25.31
C ASP A 45 -24.11 5.51 26.41
N PHE A 46 -23.01 6.20 26.75
CA PHE A 46 -21.91 5.64 27.55
C PHE A 46 -21.50 6.50 28.74
N ASP A 47 -22.05 7.73 28.89
CA ASP A 47 -21.75 8.58 30.03
C ASP A 47 -22.60 8.18 31.28
N PRO A 48 -21.98 8.16 32.47
CA PRO A 48 -22.73 8.02 33.69
C PRO A 48 -23.59 9.28 33.94
N GLY A 49 -24.89 9.15 33.82
CA GLY A 49 -25.86 10.25 34.04
C GLY A 49 -27.28 9.67 34.06
N ASP A 50 -28.27 10.48 34.36
CA ASP A 50 -29.71 10.18 34.31
C ASP A 50 -30.13 8.69 34.42
N GLY A 51 -29.73 8.03 35.54
CA GLY A 51 -30.14 6.65 35.86
C GLY A 51 -29.18 5.55 35.44
N VAL A 52 -28.06 5.86 34.77
CA VAL A 52 -27.02 4.88 34.39
C VAL A 52 -25.92 4.85 35.46
N SER A 53 -25.66 3.68 36.06
CA SER A 53 -24.57 3.52 37.01
C SER A 53 -23.19 3.54 36.29
N LYS A 54 -22.12 3.96 37.02
CA LYS A 54 -20.76 3.94 36.49
C LYS A 54 -20.34 2.54 35.98
N THR A 55 -20.71 1.49 36.70
CA THR A 55 -20.38 0.11 36.31
C THR A 55 -21.05 -0.27 34.99
N GLU A 56 -22.30 0.15 34.82
CA GLU A 56 -23.04 -0.09 33.58
C GLU A 56 -22.47 0.70 32.41
N ALA A 57 -22.13 1.97 32.56
CA ALA A 57 -21.49 2.78 31.54
C ALA A 57 -20.15 2.18 31.12
N VAL A 58 -19.32 1.75 32.08
CA VAL A 58 -18.05 1.05 31.78
C VAL A 58 -18.27 -0.25 31.00
N SER A 59 -19.26 -1.06 31.42
CA SER A 59 -19.56 -2.32 30.73
C SER A 59 -20.04 -2.09 29.31
N ARG A 60 -20.95 -1.13 29.08
CA ARG A 60 -21.47 -0.78 27.77
C ARG A 60 -20.34 -0.31 26.84
N LEU A 61 -19.48 0.61 27.29
CA LEU A 61 -18.36 1.11 26.50
C LEU A 61 -17.34 0.00 26.16
N TRP A 62 -17.06 -0.88 27.14
CA TRP A 62 -16.16 -2.01 26.90
C TRP A 62 -16.72 -2.96 25.83
N HIS A 63 -18.00 -3.29 25.92
CA HIS A 63 -18.67 -4.12 24.91
C HIS A 63 -18.65 -3.45 23.53
N PHE A 64 -18.92 -2.16 23.45
CA PHE A 64 -18.86 -1.41 22.20
C PHE A 64 -17.47 -1.50 21.56
N ILE A 65 -16.40 -1.24 22.33
CA ILE A 65 -15.02 -1.34 21.82
C ILE A 65 -14.67 -2.78 21.42
N ALA A 66 -15.03 -3.77 22.23
CA ALA A 66 -14.73 -5.17 21.96
C ALA A 66 -15.41 -5.70 20.69
N HIS A 67 -16.58 -5.17 20.33
CA HIS A 67 -17.30 -5.55 19.10
C HIS A 67 -16.70 -4.93 17.82
N GLN A 68 -15.76 -3.99 17.94
CA GLN A 68 -15.12 -3.34 16.80
C GLN A 68 -13.84 -4.05 16.31
N GLY A 69 -13.62 -5.30 16.72
CA GLY A 69 -12.39 -6.04 16.34
C GLY A 69 -12.13 -6.08 14.85
N SER A 70 -13.15 -6.22 14.00
CA SER A 70 -13.03 -6.19 12.55
C SER A 70 -12.60 -4.82 12.01
N SER A 71 -13.13 -3.73 12.58
CA SER A 71 -12.75 -2.35 12.18
C SER A 71 -11.30 -2.04 12.56
N PHE A 72 -10.87 -2.43 13.76
CA PHE A 72 -9.47 -2.30 14.17
C PHE A 72 -8.53 -3.15 13.31
N PHE A 73 -8.91 -4.38 13.00
CA PHE A 73 -8.13 -5.24 12.12
C PHE A 73 -8.01 -4.63 10.72
N ALA A 74 -9.12 -4.16 10.13
CA ALA A 74 -9.12 -3.52 8.82
C ALA A 74 -8.25 -2.25 8.80
N TYR A 75 -8.33 -1.43 9.85
CA TYR A 75 -7.48 -0.25 10.04
C TYR A 75 -5.99 -0.62 10.05
N VAL A 76 -5.58 -1.54 10.92
CA VAL A 76 -4.18 -1.95 11.04
C VAL A 76 -3.66 -2.54 9.73
N LEU A 77 -4.46 -3.38 9.07
CA LEU A 77 -4.10 -3.99 7.79
C LEU A 77 -3.92 -2.94 6.69
N ALA A 78 -4.89 -2.01 6.55
CA ALA A 78 -4.82 -0.96 5.54
C ALA A 78 -3.65 0.00 5.79
N PHE A 79 -3.43 0.40 7.05
CA PHE A 79 -2.28 1.22 7.44
C PHE A 79 -0.95 0.54 7.09
N TYR A 80 -0.82 -0.75 7.41
CA TYR A 80 0.38 -1.54 7.11
C TYR A 80 0.63 -1.64 5.60
N ILE A 81 -0.44 -1.84 4.80
CA ILE A 81 -0.34 -1.88 3.33
C ILE A 81 0.13 -0.54 2.79
N LEU A 82 -0.51 0.58 3.21
CA LEU A 82 -0.09 1.93 2.78
C LEU A 82 1.35 2.22 3.18
N TRP A 83 1.75 1.85 4.40
CA TRP A 83 3.12 2.00 4.88
C TRP A 83 4.13 1.25 4.02
N ILE A 84 3.86 -0.01 3.67
CA ILE A 84 4.74 -0.80 2.79
C ILE A 84 4.81 -0.16 1.40
N VAL A 85 3.67 0.20 0.81
CA VAL A 85 3.63 0.79 -0.54
C VAL A 85 4.40 2.11 -0.55
N TRP A 86 4.20 2.97 0.44
CA TRP A 86 4.93 4.22 0.61
C TRP A 86 6.44 3.98 0.75
N ARG A 87 6.86 3.09 1.62
CA ARG A 87 8.27 2.77 1.85
C ARG A 87 8.97 2.26 0.60
N GLU A 88 8.34 1.34 -0.13
CA GLU A 88 8.89 0.80 -1.39
C GLU A 88 8.90 1.88 -2.49
N HIS A 89 7.91 2.76 -2.48
CA HIS A 89 7.86 3.90 -3.40
C HIS A 89 8.98 4.90 -3.12
N HIS A 90 9.21 5.23 -1.85
CA HIS A 90 10.30 6.09 -1.42
C HIS A 90 11.67 5.53 -1.85
N ARG A 91 11.90 4.23 -1.65
CA ARG A 91 13.11 3.53 -2.12
C ARG A 91 13.30 3.59 -3.64
N LEU A 92 12.22 3.56 -4.40
CA LEU A 92 12.31 3.69 -5.85
C LEU A 92 12.92 5.02 -6.26
N PHE A 93 12.53 6.11 -5.60
CA PHE A 93 13.08 7.44 -5.89
C PHE A 93 14.58 7.55 -5.60
N ASP A 94 15.06 6.83 -4.58
CA ASP A 94 16.50 6.75 -4.28
C ASP A 94 17.30 5.98 -5.36
N GLN A 95 16.61 5.27 -6.24
CA GLN A 95 17.21 4.38 -7.25
C GLN A 95 17.06 4.88 -8.68
N VAL A 96 16.31 5.96 -8.92
CA VAL A 96 16.06 6.52 -10.25
C VAL A 96 16.66 7.90 -10.41
N SER A 97 17.25 8.16 -11.59
CA SER A 97 17.85 9.45 -11.96
C SER A 97 16.81 10.47 -12.41
N GLU A 98 15.71 10.00 -13.01
CA GLU A 98 14.63 10.83 -13.54
C GLU A 98 13.30 10.08 -13.59
N MET A 99 12.21 10.83 -13.73
CA MET A 99 10.87 10.27 -13.88
C MET A 99 10.44 10.30 -15.33
N SER A 100 10.20 9.13 -15.92
CA SER A 100 9.61 9.07 -17.26
C SER A 100 8.16 9.53 -17.26
N ARG A 101 7.65 10.01 -18.40
CA ARG A 101 6.24 10.41 -18.56
C ARG A 101 5.27 9.29 -18.21
N ALA A 102 5.63 8.04 -18.51
CA ALA A 102 4.81 6.87 -18.20
C ALA A 102 4.76 6.61 -16.69
N MET A 103 5.86 6.79 -15.96
CA MET A 103 5.91 6.70 -14.51
C MET A 103 5.03 7.76 -13.88
N ILE A 104 5.13 9.04 -14.31
CA ILE A 104 4.29 10.14 -13.83
C ILE A 104 2.81 9.84 -14.07
N GLY A 105 2.44 9.32 -15.24
CA GLY A 105 1.05 8.94 -15.54
C GLY A 105 0.51 7.85 -14.61
N LEU A 106 1.36 6.89 -14.21
CA LEU A 106 0.96 5.81 -13.29
C LEU A 106 0.86 6.27 -11.83
N HIS A 107 1.45 7.43 -11.47
CA HIS A 107 1.28 8.01 -10.12
C HIS A 107 -0.15 8.49 -9.89
N PHE A 108 -0.84 8.97 -10.93
CA PHE A 108 -2.23 9.41 -10.77
C PHE A 108 -3.14 8.31 -10.21
N PRO A 109 -3.27 7.12 -10.85
CA PRO A 109 -4.10 6.06 -10.28
C PRO A 109 -3.54 5.50 -8.97
N LEU A 110 -2.22 5.48 -8.75
CA LEU A 110 -1.62 5.09 -7.48
C LEU A 110 -2.12 5.98 -6.33
N LEU A 111 -2.02 7.30 -6.49
CA LEU A 111 -2.41 8.26 -5.47
C LEU A 111 -3.93 8.32 -5.29
N LEU A 112 -4.70 8.17 -6.37
CA LEU A 112 -6.15 8.06 -6.31
C LEU A 112 -6.58 6.87 -5.45
N LEU A 113 -5.98 5.70 -5.67
CA LEU A 113 -6.29 4.49 -4.90
C LEU A 113 -5.79 4.58 -3.44
N ALA A 114 -4.64 5.21 -3.20
CA ALA A 114 -4.16 5.46 -1.84
C ALA A 114 -5.13 6.36 -1.06
N ALA A 115 -5.57 7.47 -1.66
CA ALA A 115 -6.53 8.38 -1.05
C ALA A 115 -7.94 7.77 -0.91
N PHE A 116 -8.31 6.83 -1.78
CA PHE A 116 -9.60 6.13 -1.72
C PHE A 116 -9.63 5.00 -0.69
N LEU A 117 -8.47 4.45 -0.30
CA LEU A 117 -8.38 3.25 0.54
C LEU A 117 -9.12 3.35 1.89
N PRO A 118 -9.23 4.49 2.57
CA PRO A 118 -10.04 4.61 3.79
C PRO A 118 -11.48 4.12 3.59
N TYR A 119 -12.13 4.46 2.50
CA TYR A 119 -13.52 4.06 2.23
C TYR A 119 -13.73 2.53 2.21
N PRO A 120 -13.06 1.71 1.37
CA PRO A 120 -13.22 0.27 1.40
C PRO A 120 -12.73 -0.35 2.72
N THR A 121 -11.82 0.30 3.46
CA THR A 121 -11.40 -0.12 4.80
C THR A 121 -12.55 -0.02 5.80
N THR A 122 -13.30 1.07 5.77
CA THR A 122 -14.52 1.22 6.58
C THR A 122 -15.55 0.17 6.23
N VAL A 123 -15.79 -0.04 4.94
CA VAL A 123 -16.80 -1.00 4.48
C VAL A 123 -16.44 -2.41 4.93
N ILE A 124 -15.19 -2.86 4.78
CA ILE A 124 -14.79 -4.20 5.23
C ILE A 124 -14.73 -4.30 6.75
N GLY A 125 -14.40 -3.23 7.46
CA GLY A 125 -14.43 -3.18 8.93
C GLY A 125 -15.82 -3.40 9.50
N HIS A 126 -16.86 -2.81 8.90
CA HIS A 126 -18.24 -2.96 9.33
C HIS A 126 -18.88 -4.25 8.81
N TYR A 127 -18.54 -4.68 7.62
CA TYR A 127 -19.18 -5.78 6.91
C TYR A 127 -18.21 -6.91 6.57
N ALA A 128 -17.40 -7.33 7.54
CA ALA A 128 -16.31 -8.30 7.34
C ALA A 128 -16.75 -9.65 6.73
N SER A 129 -18.02 -10.04 6.92
CA SER A 129 -18.60 -11.27 6.35
C SER A 129 -19.29 -11.04 5.00
N ASN A 130 -19.32 -9.80 4.49
CA ASN A 130 -19.99 -9.50 3.23
C ASN A 130 -19.02 -9.63 2.04
N PRO A 131 -19.33 -10.49 1.03
CA PRO A 131 -18.49 -10.68 -0.14
C PRO A 131 -18.20 -9.39 -0.93
N VAL A 132 -19.17 -8.45 -1.00
CA VAL A 132 -19.00 -7.17 -1.71
C VAL A 132 -17.98 -6.29 -1.02
N ALA A 133 -17.98 -6.26 0.33
CA ALA A 133 -16.99 -5.54 1.11
C ALA A 133 -15.58 -6.11 0.89
N ALA A 134 -15.46 -7.44 0.96
CA ALA A 134 -14.20 -8.15 0.70
C ALA A 134 -13.70 -7.91 -0.73
N PHE A 135 -14.58 -7.98 -1.73
CA PHE A 135 -14.25 -7.71 -3.13
C PHE A 135 -13.76 -6.27 -3.32
N GLY A 136 -14.48 -5.29 -2.79
CA GLY A 136 -14.13 -3.86 -2.92
C GLY A 136 -12.78 -3.55 -2.29
N PHE A 137 -12.50 -4.07 -1.09
CA PHE A 137 -11.21 -3.90 -0.42
C PHE A 137 -10.07 -4.58 -1.20
N THR A 138 -10.27 -5.84 -1.63
CA THR A 138 -9.28 -6.57 -2.43
C THR A 138 -8.96 -5.85 -3.74
N LEU A 139 -9.97 -5.31 -4.42
CA LEU A 139 -9.80 -4.59 -5.68
C LEU A 139 -9.01 -3.29 -5.47
N ALA A 140 -9.32 -2.52 -4.42
CA ALA A 140 -8.63 -1.27 -4.10
C ALA A 140 -7.15 -1.51 -3.79
N VAL A 141 -6.86 -2.46 -2.91
CA VAL A 141 -5.46 -2.82 -2.56
C VAL A 141 -4.75 -3.47 -3.74
N GLY A 142 -5.39 -4.39 -4.45
CA GLY A 142 -4.81 -5.03 -5.64
C GLY A 142 -4.47 -4.02 -6.72
N GLY A 143 -5.33 -3.04 -6.96
CA GLY A 143 -5.08 -1.92 -7.87
C GLY A 143 -3.90 -1.05 -7.44
N LEU A 144 -3.81 -0.74 -6.14
CA LEU A 144 -2.70 0.02 -5.55
C LEU A 144 -1.36 -0.72 -5.76
N LEU A 145 -1.31 -2.02 -5.44
CA LEU A 145 -0.14 -2.87 -5.63
C LEU A 145 0.22 -3.01 -7.12
N LEU A 146 -0.78 -3.08 -7.99
CA LEU A 146 -0.56 -3.15 -9.45
C LEU A 146 0.06 -1.85 -9.96
N CYS A 147 -0.47 -0.69 -9.59
CA CYS A 147 0.10 0.61 -9.99
C CYS A 147 1.55 0.72 -9.54
N ARG A 148 1.85 0.37 -8.29
CA ARG A 148 3.22 0.33 -7.76
C ARG A 148 4.12 -0.58 -8.62
N THR A 149 3.68 -1.81 -8.87
CA THR A 149 4.46 -2.78 -9.66
C THR A 149 4.72 -2.28 -11.07
N LEU A 150 3.72 -1.66 -11.70
CA LEU A 150 3.86 -1.07 -13.04
C LEU A 150 4.87 0.10 -13.06
N ILE A 151 4.90 0.94 -12.02
CA ILE A 151 5.88 2.03 -11.90
C ILE A 151 7.30 1.46 -11.83
N HIS A 152 7.54 0.42 -11.01
CA HIS A 152 8.84 -0.24 -10.91
C HIS A 152 9.24 -0.90 -12.24
N MET A 153 8.30 -1.57 -12.92
CA MET A 153 8.53 -2.14 -14.25
C MET A 153 8.90 -1.07 -15.29
N ARG A 154 8.27 0.12 -15.21
CA ARG A 154 8.60 1.25 -16.10
C ARG A 154 9.99 1.79 -15.80
N ALA A 155 10.37 1.97 -14.54
CA ALA A 155 11.73 2.39 -14.20
C ALA A 155 12.81 1.47 -14.82
N LEU A 156 12.56 0.15 -14.81
CA LEU A 156 13.45 -0.84 -15.42
C LEU A 156 13.48 -0.77 -16.96
N ARG A 157 12.30 -0.61 -17.59
CA ARG A 157 12.15 -0.58 -19.05
C ARG A 157 12.68 0.71 -19.67
N ASP A 158 12.40 1.83 -19.03
CA ASP A 158 12.76 3.16 -19.52
C ASP A 158 14.24 3.48 -19.25
N GLY A 159 14.95 2.60 -18.50
CA GLY A 159 16.39 2.70 -18.28
C GLY A 159 16.79 3.87 -17.37
N VAL A 160 15.88 4.33 -16.51
CA VAL A 160 16.09 5.51 -15.64
C VAL A 160 16.77 5.18 -14.31
N LEU A 161 17.24 3.95 -14.12
CA LEU A 161 17.96 3.56 -12.90
C LEU A 161 19.31 4.27 -12.83
N LEU A 162 19.71 4.64 -11.62
CA LEU A 162 21.04 5.18 -11.34
C LEU A 162 22.14 4.16 -11.68
N PRO A 163 23.34 4.60 -12.10
CA PRO A 163 24.42 3.71 -12.55
C PRO A 163 24.96 2.76 -11.46
N ASP A 164 24.84 3.13 -10.19
CA ASP A 164 25.25 2.37 -9.02
C ASP A 164 24.22 1.34 -8.54
N VAL A 165 23.00 1.38 -9.10
CA VAL A 165 21.93 0.43 -8.77
C VAL A 165 22.17 -0.92 -9.46
N ASP A 166 22.22 -1.98 -8.68
CA ASP A 166 22.29 -3.36 -9.21
C ASP A 166 20.99 -3.73 -9.92
N ARG A 167 21.05 -3.68 -11.25
CA ARG A 167 19.90 -3.97 -12.12
C ARG A 167 19.33 -5.38 -11.91
N GLN A 168 20.15 -6.37 -11.58
CA GLN A 168 19.66 -7.74 -11.32
C GLN A 168 18.87 -7.82 -10.03
N LYS A 169 19.34 -7.16 -8.97
CA LYS A 169 18.57 -7.06 -7.71
C LYS A 169 17.27 -6.30 -7.90
N PHE A 170 17.30 -5.18 -8.60
CA PHE A 170 16.08 -4.42 -8.90
C PHE A 170 15.07 -5.26 -9.70
N GLN A 171 15.52 -6.01 -10.70
CA GLN A 171 14.66 -6.92 -11.46
C GLN A 171 14.07 -8.03 -10.60
N ALA A 172 14.83 -8.56 -9.64
CA ALA A 172 14.34 -9.52 -8.67
C ALA A 172 13.24 -8.93 -7.79
N GLU A 173 13.40 -7.69 -7.31
CA GLU A 173 12.38 -6.97 -6.53
C GLU A 173 11.09 -6.72 -7.33
N VAL A 174 11.20 -6.34 -8.60
CA VAL A 174 10.06 -6.20 -9.52
C VAL A 174 9.33 -7.54 -9.68
N THR A 175 10.06 -8.64 -9.82
CA THR A 175 9.48 -9.98 -9.95
C THR A 175 8.72 -10.38 -8.68
N VAL A 176 9.29 -10.15 -7.51
CA VAL A 176 8.61 -10.40 -6.22
C VAL A 176 7.36 -9.54 -6.10
N SER A 177 7.44 -8.25 -6.46
CA SER A 177 6.32 -7.32 -6.46
C SER A 177 5.18 -7.80 -7.36
N PHE A 178 5.51 -8.33 -8.54
CA PHE A 178 4.53 -8.91 -9.46
C PHE A 178 3.85 -10.16 -8.87
N ILE A 179 4.62 -11.06 -8.23
CA ILE A 179 4.08 -12.27 -7.60
C ILE A 179 3.11 -11.89 -6.46
N VAL A 180 3.49 -10.92 -5.62
CA VAL A 180 2.64 -10.45 -4.52
C VAL A 180 1.35 -9.80 -5.05
N THR A 181 1.46 -8.99 -6.10
CA THR A 181 0.30 -8.37 -6.76
C THR A 181 -0.63 -9.41 -7.35
N ALA A 182 -0.08 -10.41 -8.06
CA ALA A 182 -0.85 -11.51 -8.64
C ALA A 182 -1.53 -12.36 -7.56
N TYR A 183 -0.82 -12.66 -6.46
CA TYR A 183 -1.40 -13.34 -5.30
C TYR A 183 -2.58 -12.55 -4.73
N TRP A 184 -2.40 -11.24 -4.49
CA TRP A 184 -3.46 -10.39 -3.95
C TRP A 184 -4.68 -10.37 -4.86
N LEU A 185 -4.49 -10.18 -6.15
CA LEU A 185 -5.59 -10.21 -7.12
C LEU A 185 -6.25 -11.60 -7.22
N ALA A 186 -5.49 -12.68 -7.06
CA ALA A 186 -6.06 -14.03 -7.01
C ALA A 186 -6.99 -14.22 -5.80
N THR A 187 -6.78 -13.50 -4.70
CA THR A 187 -7.70 -13.55 -3.55
C THR A 187 -9.09 -12.96 -3.84
N LEU A 188 -9.29 -12.25 -4.97
CA LEU A 188 -10.64 -11.85 -5.43
C LEU A 188 -11.58 -13.04 -5.57
N VAL A 189 -11.06 -14.19 -5.99
CA VAL A 189 -11.86 -15.43 -6.09
C VAL A 189 -12.35 -15.89 -4.70
N LEU A 190 -11.57 -15.62 -3.65
CA LEU A 190 -11.90 -15.95 -2.27
C LEU A 190 -12.86 -14.95 -1.61
N ALA A 191 -13.12 -13.81 -2.24
CA ALA A 191 -13.97 -12.76 -1.67
C ALA A 191 -15.41 -13.26 -1.42
N TRP A 192 -15.87 -14.25 -2.19
CA TRP A 192 -17.18 -14.90 -1.97
C TRP A 192 -17.25 -15.64 -0.62
N TRP A 193 -16.11 -16.14 -0.14
CA TRP A 193 -15.95 -16.78 1.18
C TRP A 193 -15.31 -15.82 2.17
N ALA A 194 -15.97 -14.69 2.41
CA ALA A 194 -15.43 -13.50 3.09
C ALA A 194 -14.55 -13.78 4.31
N PRO A 195 -14.87 -14.60 5.30
CA PRO A 195 -13.96 -14.78 6.44
C PRO A 195 -12.59 -15.38 6.03
N TRP A 196 -12.54 -16.25 5.03
CA TRP A 196 -11.31 -16.93 4.61
C TRP A 196 -10.36 -16.01 3.84
N VAL A 197 -10.89 -15.02 3.14
CA VAL A 197 -10.04 -14.04 2.43
C VAL A 197 -9.21 -13.20 3.40
N LEU A 198 -9.71 -12.91 4.61
CA LEU A 198 -8.95 -12.20 5.65
C LEU A 198 -7.68 -12.96 6.03
N ILE A 199 -7.77 -14.30 6.14
CA ILE A 199 -6.61 -15.15 6.41
C ILE A 199 -5.62 -15.08 5.24
N ALA A 200 -6.11 -15.14 3.99
CA ALA A 200 -5.25 -15.01 2.82
C ALA A 200 -4.47 -13.68 2.82
N TRP A 201 -5.12 -12.56 3.18
CA TRP A 201 -4.41 -11.27 3.24
C TRP A 201 -3.30 -11.22 4.28
N THR A 202 -3.47 -11.85 5.46
CA THR A 202 -2.40 -11.92 6.47
C THR A 202 -1.20 -12.75 6.00
N LEU A 203 -1.39 -13.70 5.08
CA LEU A 203 -0.34 -14.52 4.52
C LEU A 203 0.51 -13.79 3.45
N THR A 204 0.15 -12.57 3.05
CA THR A 204 0.87 -11.81 2.01
C THR A 204 2.35 -11.64 2.33
N SER A 205 2.71 -11.37 3.57
CA SER A 205 4.13 -11.24 4.00
C SER A 205 4.89 -12.56 3.85
N LEU A 206 4.26 -13.69 4.14
CA LEU A 206 4.85 -15.01 3.95
C LEU A 206 5.06 -15.31 2.46
N VAL A 207 4.08 -15.00 1.62
CA VAL A 207 4.18 -15.15 0.16
C VAL A 207 5.31 -14.29 -0.39
N ALA A 208 5.44 -13.04 0.06
CA ALA A 208 6.52 -12.14 -0.33
C ALA A 208 7.90 -12.72 0.03
N GLU A 209 8.04 -13.28 1.23
CA GLU A 209 9.31 -13.87 1.68
C GLU A 209 9.66 -15.14 0.89
N ILE A 210 8.67 -16.02 0.66
CA ILE A 210 8.87 -17.24 -0.16
C ILE A 210 9.27 -16.85 -1.59
N ALA A 211 8.58 -15.89 -2.19
CA ALA A 211 8.90 -15.40 -3.54
C ALA A 211 10.32 -14.81 -3.59
N ARG A 212 10.71 -14.02 -2.60
CA ARG A 212 12.06 -13.44 -2.51
C ARG A 212 13.13 -14.54 -2.46
N ARG A 213 12.98 -15.52 -1.58
CA ARG A 213 13.91 -16.66 -1.48
C ARG A 213 14.00 -17.45 -2.79
N ALA A 214 12.86 -17.70 -3.45
CA ALA A 214 12.83 -18.42 -4.71
C ALA A 214 13.54 -17.67 -5.85
N VAL A 215 13.34 -16.36 -5.94
CA VAL A 215 13.97 -15.50 -6.97
C VAL A 215 15.47 -15.42 -6.75
N VAL A 216 15.92 -15.21 -5.50
CA VAL A 216 17.36 -15.16 -5.16
C VAL A 216 18.05 -16.47 -5.48
N ARG A 217 17.49 -17.61 -5.07
CA ARG A 217 18.06 -18.94 -5.39
C ARG A 217 18.20 -19.19 -6.89
N ARG A 218 17.21 -18.76 -7.69
CA ARG A 218 17.29 -18.89 -9.16
C ARG A 218 18.41 -18.05 -9.75
N ALA A 219 18.60 -16.83 -9.25
CA ALA A 219 19.66 -15.94 -9.70
C ALA A 219 21.06 -16.50 -9.35
N GLU A 220 21.23 -17.13 -8.19
CA GLU A 220 22.47 -17.79 -7.77
C GLU A 220 22.78 -19.03 -8.63
N ALA A 221 21.76 -19.87 -8.92
CA ALA A 221 21.91 -21.05 -9.75
C ALA A 221 22.35 -20.70 -11.18
N HIS A 222 21.82 -19.62 -11.76
CA HIS A 222 22.28 -19.15 -13.08
C HIS A 222 23.73 -18.64 -13.08
N LYS A 223 24.20 -18.03 -11.98
CA LYS A 223 25.61 -17.58 -11.87
C LYS A 223 26.60 -18.74 -11.73
N GLN A 224 26.18 -19.90 -11.27
CA GLN A 224 27.04 -21.09 -11.15
C GLN A 224 27.14 -21.90 -12.46
N GLN A 225 26.23 -21.65 -13.41
CA GLN A 225 26.18 -22.33 -14.72
C GLN A 225 26.83 -21.54 -15.86
N ALA A 226 27.16 -20.26 -15.63
CA ALA A 226 27.83 -19.35 -16.58
C ALA A 226 29.32 -19.21 -16.26
#